data_944497e1b513234a46a2cf3b2537a7ed
#
_entry.id   944497e1b513234a46a2cf3b2537a7ed
#
_cell.length_a   1.000
_cell.length_b   1.000
_cell.length_c   1.000
_cell.angle_alpha   90.00
_cell.angle_beta   90.00
_cell.angle_gamma   90.00
#
_symmetry.space_group_name_H-M   'P 1'
#
loop_
_entity.id
_entity.type
_entity.pdbx_description
1 polymer ?
#
loop_
_entity_poly.entity_id
_entity_poly.type
_entity_poly.pdbx_seq_one_letter_code
_entity_poly.pdbx_strand_id
1 'polypeptide(L)'
;MLRSRFLRIGTLAAAFSLFALYLAWHAAYDEPLVRQEDESPIAQARADDAAQGAQAVPLAAGAASSDLVKRGEYLARAGDCMACHTVDKSRPFAGGVPINTPFGTIYTPNLTPDPDTGIGQWSDADFQRAMHEGIGRGGERLYPAFPYAEYTRVTSTDVQAIRAYLNTLTPIHYTPPRNEMNFPFNQRWLMVFWNLFNFTEGRFVPDPKQRPEWNRGAYLVEGLAHCEECHTPRNILQGLKTTDRFSGATQAGWHAFNITPDRNSGVGNWSDDELMRYLSTGVAPGRANAAGPMGEVVADSTQYLTPEDLRSIVVYLRSVAPVIGGETHPRDQWGKPASDVTAWRGTAMTGVNGAQLFVANCASCHTWSGQGVGASAPGAYPSLIHNTTVGASDASNLAMVILHGVQRTTQQADVLMPAFAGELSDDQVAAITNYVTRQFGNPQATVSVEQVAKLRAQQQ
;
A
#
# COMPACT_ATOMS: atom_id res chain seq x y z
N MET A 1 -30.20 -36.15 -17.72
CA MET A 1 -30.13 -34.69 -18.05
C MET A 1 -31.29 -33.85 -17.50
N LEU A 2 -32.43 -34.40 -17.13
CA LEU A 2 -33.56 -33.62 -16.56
C LEU A 2 -33.35 -33.20 -15.08
N ARG A 3 -32.71 -34.01 -14.24
CA ARG A 3 -32.53 -33.70 -12.79
C ARG A 3 -31.62 -32.49 -12.51
N SER A 4 -30.68 -32.16 -13.38
CA SER A 4 -29.76 -31.00 -13.19
C SER A 4 -30.43 -29.66 -13.56
N ARG A 5 -31.46 -29.65 -14.38
CA ARG A 5 -32.19 -28.41 -14.72
C ARG A 5 -33.15 -27.99 -13.61
N PHE A 6 -33.79 -28.94 -12.92
CA PHE A 6 -34.69 -28.64 -11.80
C PHE A 6 -33.92 -28.12 -10.57
N LEU A 7 -32.69 -28.58 -10.33
CA LEU A 7 -31.87 -28.08 -9.20
C LEU A 7 -31.42 -26.63 -9.42
N ARG A 8 -31.11 -26.24 -10.65
CA ARG A 8 -30.73 -24.87 -11.01
C ARG A 8 -31.89 -23.86 -10.98
N ILE A 9 -33.08 -24.32 -11.30
CA ILE A 9 -34.29 -23.48 -11.23
C ILE A 9 -34.70 -23.28 -9.76
N GLY A 10 -34.57 -24.30 -8.92
CA GLY A 10 -34.85 -24.18 -7.49
C GLY A 10 -33.94 -23.24 -6.72
N THR A 11 -32.64 -23.21 -7.07
CA THR A 11 -31.69 -22.28 -6.44
C THR A 11 -31.88 -20.83 -6.89
N LEU A 12 -32.24 -20.58 -8.14
CA LEU A 12 -32.58 -19.24 -8.63
C LEU A 12 -33.89 -18.72 -8.01
N ALA A 13 -34.88 -19.56 -7.85
CA ALA A 13 -36.17 -19.20 -7.21
C ALA A 13 -35.98 -18.89 -5.71
N ALA A 14 -35.15 -19.65 -5.00
CA ALA A 14 -34.81 -19.38 -3.59
C ALA A 14 -34.04 -18.06 -3.40
N ALA A 15 -33.13 -17.76 -4.29
CA ALA A 15 -32.38 -16.48 -4.26
C ALA A 15 -33.29 -15.28 -4.55
N PHE A 16 -34.22 -15.42 -5.49
CA PHE A 16 -35.22 -14.39 -5.80
C PHE A 16 -36.21 -14.18 -4.65
N SER A 17 -36.65 -15.27 -3.96
CA SER A 17 -37.53 -15.18 -2.81
C SER A 17 -36.86 -14.51 -1.60
N LEU A 18 -35.58 -14.77 -1.34
CA LEU A 18 -34.80 -14.11 -0.30
C LEU A 18 -34.60 -12.62 -0.62
N PHE A 19 -34.39 -12.28 -1.87
CA PHE A 19 -34.23 -10.89 -2.31
C PHE A 19 -35.57 -10.13 -2.21
N ALA A 20 -36.70 -10.76 -2.58
CA ALA A 20 -38.04 -10.18 -2.42
C ALA A 20 -38.41 -9.97 -0.94
N LEU A 21 -38.06 -10.91 -0.06
CA LEU A 21 -38.23 -10.78 1.39
C LEU A 21 -37.35 -9.68 1.98
N TYR A 22 -36.13 -9.51 1.49
CA TYR A 22 -35.24 -8.42 1.86
C TYR A 22 -35.80 -7.05 1.45
N LEU A 23 -36.32 -6.93 0.23
CA LEU A 23 -36.95 -5.69 -0.25
C LEU A 23 -38.25 -5.38 0.51
N ALA A 24 -39.06 -6.40 0.82
CA ALA A 24 -40.27 -6.22 1.62
C ALA A 24 -39.96 -5.86 3.07
N TRP A 25 -38.88 -6.42 3.64
CA TRP A 25 -38.40 -6.06 4.98
C TRP A 25 -37.91 -4.62 5.00
N HIS A 26 -37.12 -4.18 4.02
CA HIS A 26 -36.67 -2.81 3.88
C HIS A 26 -37.79 -1.81 3.69
N ALA A 27 -38.77 -2.15 2.86
CA ALA A 27 -39.97 -1.30 2.64
C ALA A 27 -40.86 -1.20 3.87
N ALA A 28 -40.91 -2.23 4.71
CA ALA A 28 -41.66 -2.21 5.97
C ALA A 28 -41.01 -1.42 7.10
N TYR A 29 -39.70 -1.17 6.99
CA TYR A 29 -38.92 -0.40 7.97
C TYR A 29 -38.62 1.06 7.53
N ASP A 30 -39.08 1.47 6.34
CA ASP A 30 -38.98 2.86 5.85
C ASP A 30 -40.14 3.77 6.34
N GLU A 31 -40.86 3.38 7.39
CA GLU A 31 -41.66 4.38 8.09
C GLU A 31 -40.77 5.37 8.81
N PRO A 32 -41.04 6.69 8.72
CA PRO A 32 -40.23 7.69 9.37
C PRO A 32 -40.38 7.55 10.88
N LEU A 33 -39.46 6.82 11.49
CA LEU A 33 -39.29 6.86 12.93
C LEU A 33 -39.02 8.32 13.30
N VAL A 34 -39.95 8.91 14.03
CA VAL A 34 -39.75 10.18 14.71
C VAL A 34 -38.43 10.06 15.46
N ARG A 35 -37.40 10.77 14.98
CA ARG A 35 -36.08 10.80 15.60
C ARG A 35 -36.25 11.29 17.04
N GLN A 36 -36.14 10.40 18.00
CA GLN A 36 -35.54 10.77 19.27
C GLN A 36 -34.10 11.18 18.94
N GLU A 37 -33.72 12.40 19.32
CA GLU A 37 -32.37 12.88 19.19
C GLU A 37 -31.44 11.93 19.91
N ASP A 38 -30.79 11.06 19.15
CA ASP A 38 -29.83 10.12 19.66
C ASP A 38 -28.52 10.89 19.87
N GLU A 39 -28.19 11.14 21.14
CA GLU A 39 -26.92 11.75 21.58
C GLU A 39 -25.74 10.79 21.39
N SER A 40 -25.68 10.09 20.26
CA SER A 40 -24.54 9.24 19.96
C SER A 40 -23.33 10.10 19.58
N PRO A 41 -22.10 9.69 19.96
CA PRO A 41 -20.87 10.38 19.57
C PRO A 41 -20.72 10.59 18.05
N ILE A 42 -21.36 9.72 17.26
CA ILE A 42 -21.38 9.81 15.79
C ILE A 42 -22.29 10.95 15.29
N ALA A 43 -23.42 11.20 15.96
CA ALA A 43 -24.30 12.32 15.61
C ALA A 43 -23.65 13.66 15.97
N GLN A 44 -22.93 13.70 17.08
CA GLN A 44 -22.19 14.89 17.52
C GLN A 44 -20.99 15.16 16.59
N ALA A 45 -20.23 14.15 16.17
CA ALA A 45 -19.16 14.30 15.19
C ALA A 45 -19.67 14.80 13.82
N ARG A 46 -20.87 14.39 13.40
CA ARG A 46 -21.52 14.91 12.17
C ARG A 46 -21.96 16.36 12.34
N ALA A 47 -22.42 16.75 13.52
CA ALA A 47 -22.79 18.13 13.84
C ALA A 47 -21.56 19.03 13.92
N ASP A 48 -20.45 18.54 14.48
CA ASP A 48 -19.19 19.27 14.61
C ASP A 48 -18.48 19.42 13.24
N ASP A 49 -18.52 18.40 12.37
CA ASP A 49 -18.01 18.48 11.00
C ASP A 49 -18.87 19.46 10.15
N ALA A 50 -20.18 19.46 10.34
CA ALA A 50 -21.09 20.43 9.74
C ALA A 50 -20.89 21.85 10.32
N ALA A 51 -20.61 21.98 11.59
CA ALA A 51 -20.35 23.26 12.25
C ALA A 51 -18.98 23.84 11.87
N GLN A 52 -17.95 23.01 11.71
CA GLN A 52 -16.64 23.41 11.19
C GLN A 52 -16.71 23.75 9.70
N GLY A 53 -17.52 23.05 8.92
CA GLY A 53 -17.81 23.39 7.51
C GLY A 53 -18.60 24.71 7.38
N ALA A 54 -19.42 25.07 8.37
CA ALA A 54 -20.18 26.33 8.37
C ALA A 54 -19.32 27.55 8.72
N GLN A 55 -18.13 27.37 9.28
CA GLN A 55 -17.16 28.46 9.54
C GLN A 55 -16.16 28.64 8.39
N ALA A 56 -16.20 27.81 7.34
CA ALA A 56 -15.49 28.09 6.12
C ALA A 56 -16.06 29.38 5.50
N VAL A 57 -15.28 30.45 5.55
CA VAL A 57 -15.56 31.69 4.83
C VAL A 57 -15.91 31.32 3.39
N PRO A 58 -17.03 31.82 2.82
CA PRO A 58 -17.36 31.54 1.43
C PRO A 58 -16.16 31.99 0.56
N LEU A 59 -15.42 31.07 0.03
CA LEU A 59 -14.38 31.36 -0.95
C LEU A 59 -15.09 31.93 -2.18
N ALA A 60 -14.84 33.21 -2.44
CA ALA A 60 -15.20 33.80 -3.71
C ALA A 60 -14.67 32.90 -4.81
N ALA A 61 -15.54 32.54 -5.77
CA ALA A 61 -15.16 31.76 -6.93
C ALA A 61 -13.96 32.44 -7.61
N GLY A 62 -12.76 31.86 -7.42
CA GLY A 62 -11.61 32.39 -8.13
C GLY A 62 -10.21 32.18 -7.58
N ALA A 63 -9.99 31.92 -6.31
CA ALA A 63 -8.64 31.56 -5.83
C ALA A 63 -8.74 30.83 -4.50
N ALA A 64 -8.44 29.55 -4.49
CA ALA A 64 -8.08 28.86 -3.26
C ALA A 64 -6.91 29.62 -2.61
N SER A 65 -6.97 29.86 -1.28
CA SER A 65 -5.86 30.56 -0.61
C SER A 65 -4.57 29.74 -0.83
N SER A 66 -3.43 30.42 -0.96
CA SER A 66 -2.13 29.75 -1.15
C SER A 66 -1.86 28.68 -0.08
N ASP A 67 -2.39 28.88 1.12
CA ASP A 67 -2.23 27.98 2.25
C ASP A 67 -3.09 26.70 2.13
N LEU A 68 -4.31 26.83 1.58
CA LEU A 68 -5.16 25.68 1.30
C LEU A 68 -4.52 24.78 0.22
N VAL A 69 -3.99 25.36 -0.84
CA VAL A 69 -3.29 24.63 -1.92
C VAL A 69 -2.04 23.93 -1.39
N LYS A 70 -1.20 24.61 -0.60
CA LYS A 70 -0.01 24.02 0.02
C LYS A 70 -0.38 22.87 0.96
N ARG A 71 -1.44 23.05 1.77
CA ARG A 71 -1.97 21.96 2.60
C ARG A 71 -2.42 20.79 1.72
N GLY A 72 -3.14 21.06 0.64
CA GLY A 72 -3.60 20.05 -0.30
C GLY A 72 -2.47 19.29 -0.97
N GLU A 73 -1.39 19.97 -1.40
CA GLU A 73 -0.19 19.33 -1.93
C GLU A 73 0.44 18.39 -0.90
N TYR A 74 0.62 18.85 0.33
CA TYR A 74 1.16 18.03 1.41
C TYR A 74 0.32 16.78 1.67
N LEU A 75 -1.00 16.93 1.72
CA LEU A 75 -1.93 15.83 1.95
C LEU A 75 -2.00 14.86 0.76
N ALA A 76 -1.96 15.36 -0.47
CA ALA A 76 -1.90 14.52 -1.67
C ALA A 76 -0.60 13.68 -1.72
N ARG A 77 0.53 14.25 -1.25
CA ARG A 77 1.79 13.50 -1.06
C ARG A 77 1.65 12.47 0.06
N ALA A 78 1.11 12.86 1.22
CA ALA A 78 0.88 11.95 2.34
C ALA A 78 -0.05 10.78 1.98
N GLY A 79 -1.02 11.02 1.10
CA GLY A 79 -1.95 10.01 0.56
C GLY A 79 -1.41 9.23 -0.64
N ASP A 80 -0.16 9.45 -1.02
CA ASP A 80 0.52 8.75 -2.13
C ASP A 80 -0.27 8.75 -3.46
N CYS A 81 -1.02 9.83 -3.72
CA CYS A 81 -1.89 9.91 -4.89
C CYS A 81 -1.11 9.74 -6.20
N MET A 82 0.13 10.25 -6.24
CA MET A 82 0.97 10.29 -7.43
C MET A 82 1.40 8.90 -7.88
N ALA A 83 1.75 7.99 -6.97
CA ALA A 83 2.19 6.64 -7.28
C ALA A 83 1.12 5.85 -8.07
N CYS A 84 -0.14 5.94 -7.63
CA CYS A 84 -1.23 5.27 -8.33
C CYS A 84 -1.72 6.04 -9.58
N HIS A 85 -1.56 7.36 -9.64
CA HIS A 85 -2.14 8.17 -10.72
C HIS A 85 -1.13 8.71 -11.72
N THR A 86 0.07 8.12 -11.81
CA THR A 86 1.12 8.54 -12.74
C THR A 86 1.82 7.34 -13.38
N VAL A 87 1.32 6.87 -14.49
CA VAL A 87 2.00 5.80 -15.26
C VAL A 87 3.21 6.33 -16.04
N ASP A 88 3.18 7.59 -16.41
CA ASP A 88 4.22 8.28 -17.15
C ASP A 88 4.63 9.56 -16.41
N LYS A 89 5.87 9.61 -15.92
CA LYS A 89 6.38 10.76 -15.15
C LYS A 89 6.36 12.09 -15.91
N SER A 90 6.30 12.05 -17.24
CA SER A 90 6.10 13.27 -18.07
C SER A 90 4.66 13.80 -18.01
N ARG A 91 3.72 12.98 -17.52
CA ARG A 91 2.29 13.28 -17.40
C ARG A 91 1.78 12.97 -15.99
N PRO A 92 2.26 13.69 -14.96
CA PRO A 92 1.90 13.42 -13.59
C PRO A 92 0.40 13.57 -13.35
N PHE A 93 -0.17 12.68 -12.55
CA PHE A 93 -1.60 12.60 -12.22
C PHE A 93 -2.53 12.30 -13.41
N ALA A 94 -2.01 11.99 -14.62
CA ALA A 94 -2.86 11.65 -15.75
C ALA A 94 -3.45 10.21 -15.67
N GLY A 95 -3.09 9.42 -14.67
CA GLY A 95 -3.60 8.06 -14.48
C GLY A 95 -2.96 7.02 -15.42
N GLY A 96 -3.67 5.91 -15.63
CA GLY A 96 -3.26 4.85 -16.53
C GLY A 96 -2.43 3.74 -15.87
N VAL A 97 -2.16 3.81 -14.57
CA VAL A 97 -1.45 2.76 -13.85
C VAL A 97 -2.33 1.50 -13.77
N PRO A 98 -1.84 0.33 -14.24
CA PRO A 98 -2.56 -0.92 -14.14
C PRO A 98 -2.48 -1.49 -12.71
N ILE A 99 -3.62 -1.70 -12.08
CA ILE A 99 -3.73 -2.41 -10.81
C ILE A 99 -4.26 -3.81 -11.10
N ASN A 100 -3.38 -4.79 -11.04
CA ASN A 100 -3.72 -6.18 -11.28
C ASN A 100 -4.40 -6.78 -10.05
N THR A 101 -5.58 -7.37 -10.24
CA THR A 101 -6.35 -8.03 -9.20
C THR A 101 -6.69 -9.47 -9.61
N PRO A 102 -7.08 -10.35 -8.69
CA PRO A 102 -7.58 -11.68 -9.05
C PRO A 102 -8.82 -11.67 -9.97
N PHE A 103 -9.45 -10.51 -10.13
CA PHE A 103 -10.69 -10.33 -10.88
C PHE A 103 -10.51 -9.66 -12.24
N GLY A 104 -9.30 -9.25 -12.56
CA GLY A 104 -8.92 -8.49 -13.75
C GLY A 104 -8.13 -7.23 -13.43
N THR A 105 -7.84 -6.42 -14.44
CA THR A 105 -7.03 -5.21 -14.31
C THR A 105 -7.90 -3.97 -14.20
N ILE A 106 -7.58 -3.12 -13.23
CA ILE A 106 -8.17 -1.79 -13.06
C ILE A 106 -7.12 -0.76 -13.47
N TYR A 107 -7.51 0.21 -14.28
CA TYR A 107 -6.66 1.33 -14.66
C TYR A 107 -7.07 2.59 -13.89
N THR A 108 -6.10 3.29 -13.33
CA THR A 108 -6.35 4.48 -12.51
C THR A 108 -6.80 5.65 -13.39
N PRO A 109 -7.76 6.48 -12.93
CA PRO A 109 -8.27 7.61 -13.69
C PRO A 109 -7.29 8.79 -13.71
N ASN A 110 -7.50 9.70 -14.67
CA ASN A 110 -6.86 10.98 -14.77
C ASN A 110 -7.41 11.93 -13.67
N LEU A 111 -6.54 12.40 -12.78
CA LEU A 111 -6.86 13.35 -11.71
C LEU A 111 -6.51 14.81 -12.06
N THR A 112 -5.98 15.08 -13.25
CA THR A 112 -5.73 16.46 -13.67
C THR A 112 -7.05 17.21 -13.90
N PRO A 113 -7.06 18.55 -13.84
CA PRO A 113 -8.27 19.36 -14.05
C PRO A 113 -8.66 19.48 -15.54
N ASP A 114 -8.34 18.47 -16.36
CA ASP A 114 -8.83 18.37 -17.72
C ASP A 114 -10.35 18.16 -17.71
N PRO A 115 -11.14 18.97 -18.44
CA PRO A 115 -12.60 18.91 -18.39
C PRO A 115 -13.20 17.67 -19.02
N ASP A 116 -12.50 17.06 -19.99
CA ASP A 116 -13.06 15.96 -20.77
C ASP A 116 -12.61 14.58 -20.27
N THR A 117 -11.35 14.45 -19.86
CA THR A 117 -10.75 13.18 -19.48
C THR A 117 -10.35 13.07 -18.00
N GLY A 118 -10.31 14.20 -17.29
CA GLY A 118 -9.92 14.31 -15.90
C GLY A 118 -11.09 14.66 -14.96
N ILE A 119 -10.73 15.29 -13.84
CA ILE A 119 -11.72 15.71 -12.83
C ILE A 119 -12.11 17.19 -12.93
N GLY A 120 -11.80 17.89 -14.03
CA GLY A 120 -12.05 19.33 -14.20
C GLY A 120 -13.51 19.73 -14.07
N GLN A 121 -14.44 18.86 -14.47
CA GLN A 121 -15.88 19.11 -14.33
C GLN A 121 -16.51 18.57 -13.02
N TRP A 122 -15.72 17.96 -12.13
CA TRP A 122 -16.25 17.49 -10.87
C TRP A 122 -16.52 18.65 -9.93
N SER A 123 -17.66 18.62 -9.23
CA SER A 123 -17.90 19.51 -8.10
C SER A 123 -17.08 19.03 -6.88
N ASP A 124 -16.92 19.91 -5.89
CA ASP A 124 -16.29 19.52 -4.62
C ASP A 124 -17.08 18.40 -3.92
N ALA A 125 -18.41 18.43 -4.04
CA ALA A 125 -19.27 17.36 -3.52
C ALA A 125 -19.06 16.02 -4.24
N ASP A 126 -18.83 16.03 -5.57
CA ASP A 126 -18.52 14.78 -6.31
C ASP A 126 -17.20 14.20 -5.85
N PHE A 127 -16.17 15.04 -5.69
CA PHE A 127 -14.86 14.60 -5.25
C PHE A 127 -14.89 14.07 -3.80
N GLN A 128 -15.60 14.78 -2.92
CA GLN A 128 -15.79 14.34 -1.54
C GLN A 128 -16.55 13.01 -1.47
N ARG A 129 -17.61 12.83 -2.26
CA ARG A 129 -18.37 11.57 -2.34
C ARG A 129 -17.51 10.42 -2.85
N ALA A 130 -16.64 10.66 -3.81
CA ALA A 130 -15.70 9.65 -4.28
C ALA A 130 -14.74 9.21 -3.17
N MET A 131 -14.14 10.17 -2.46
CA MET A 131 -13.21 9.91 -1.37
C MET A 131 -13.87 9.23 -0.15
N HIS A 132 -15.08 9.64 0.20
CA HIS A 132 -15.72 9.21 1.44
C HIS A 132 -16.65 8.02 1.28
N GLU A 133 -17.26 7.83 0.11
CA GLU A 133 -18.32 6.84 -0.11
C GLU A 133 -17.99 5.85 -1.24
N GLY A 134 -16.90 6.09 -1.99
CA GLY A 134 -16.56 5.29 -3.15
C GLY A 134 -17.59 5.42 -4.28
N ILE A 135 -18.18 6.59 -4.46
CA ILE A 135 -19.16 6.87 -5.51
C ILE A 135 -18.62 7.96 -6.44
N GLY A 136 -18.47 7.61 -7.72
CA GLY A 136 -18.01 8.53 -8.75
C GLY A 136 -19.05 9.58 -9.14
N ARG A 137 -18.66 10.55 -9.98
CA ARG A 137 -19.51 11.67 -10.41
C ARG A 137 -20.82 11.22 -11.06
N GLY A 138 -20.78 10.17 -11.87
CA GLY A 138 -21.97 9.61 -12.52
C GLY A 138 -22.84 8.75 -11.62
N GLY A 139 -22.52 8.62 -10.32
CA GLY A 139 -23.23 7.74 -9.39
C GLY A 139 -22.76 6.28 -9.42
N GLU A 140 -21.74 5.97 -10.25
CA GLU A 140 -21.15 4.65 -10.31
C GLU A 140 -20.35 4.33 -9.05
N ARG A 141 -20.44 3.09 -8.56
CA ARG A 141 -19.61 2.65 -7.44
C ARG A 141 -18.19 2.39 -7.93
N LEU A 142 -17.23 2.89 -7.16
CA LEU A 142 -15.81 2.69 -7.41
C LEU A 142 -15.39 1.30 -6.90
N TYR A 143 -14.35 0.74 -7.52
CA TYR A 143 -13.73 -0.48 -7.00
C TYR A 143 -12.85 -0.14 -5.80
N PRO A 144 -12.77 -1.03 -4.78
CA PRO A 144 -12.00 -0.79 -3.57
C PRO A 144 -10.47 -0.89 -3.77
N ALA A 145 -9.99 -0.97 -5.02
CA ALA A 145 -8.61 -0.65 -5.37
C ALA A 145 -8.32 0.86 -5.20
N PHE A 146 -9.33 1.71 -5.24
CA PHE A 146 -9.30 3.05 -4.67
C PHE A 146 -9.68 2.93 -3.19
N PRO A 147 -8.78 3.26 -2.24
CA PRO A 147 -8.95 2.94 -0.84
C PRO A 147 -9.94 3.87 -0.11
N TYR A 148 -11.16 3.98 -0.63
CA TYR A 148 -12.21 4.80 -0.01
C TYR A 148 -12.64 4.28 1.37
N ALA A 149 -12.35 3.01 1.67
CA ALA A 149 -12.62 2.45 2.99
C ALA A 149 -11.73 3.08 4.08
N GLU A 150 -10.55 3.53 3.71
CA GLU A 150 -9.61 4.29 4.54
C GLU A 150 -9.84 5.80 4.37
N TYR A 151 -10.01 6.28 3.14
CA TYR A 151 -10.21 7.71 2.86
C TYR A 151 -11.51 8.26 3.44
N THR A 152 -12.49 7.42 3.73
CA THR A 152 -13.69 7.85 4.48
C THR A 152 -13.34 8.50 5.82
N ARG A 153 -12.15 8.16 6.41
CA ARG A 153 -11.65 8.75 7.66
C ARG A 153 -11.04 10.14 7.49
N VAL A 154 -10.71 10.56 6.25
CA VAL A 154 -10.13 11.86 5.98
C VAL A 154 -11.17 12.96 6.21
N THR A 155 -10.80 14.04 6.89
CA THR A 155 -11.74 15.15 7.17
C THR A 155 -12.19 15.81 5.88
N SER A 156 -13.41 16.36 5.87
CA SER A 156 -13.94 17.09 4.71
C SER A 156 -13.06 18.29 4.33
N THR A 157 -12.47 18.95 5.31
CA THR A 157 -11.54 20.07 5.08
C THR A 157 -10.28 19.62 4.37
N ASP A 158 -9.72 18.45 4.72
CA ASP A 158 -8.54 17.91 4.08
C ASP A 158 -8.83 17.42 2.66
N VAL A 159 -10.00 16.81 2.43
CA VAL A 159 -10.45 16.45 1.08
C VAL A 159 -10.60 17.70 0.20
N GLN A 160 -11.15 18.79 0.73
CA GLN A 160 -11.24 20.07 0.02
C GLN A 160 -9.86 20.65 -0.29
N ALA A 161 -8.90 20.55 0.63
CA ALA A 161 -7.53 21.01 0.40
C ALA A 161 -6.86 20.19 -0.72
N ILE A 162 -6.99 18.84 -0.70
CA ILE A 162 -6.49 17.97 -1.78
C ILE A 162 -7.13 18.37 -3.12
N ARG A 163 -8.43 18.56 -3.14
CA ARG A 163 -9.14 18.99 -4.35
C ARG A 163 -8.65 20.35 -4.86
N ALA A 164 -8.43 21.31 -3.96
CA ALA A 164 -7.89 22.62 -4.30
C ALA A 164 -6.49 22.50 -4.96
N TYR A 165 -5.63 21.64 -4.43
CA TYR A 165 -4.32 21.37 -5.02
C TYR A 165 -4.43 20.73 -6.42
N LEU A 166 -5.23 19.66 -6.56
CA LEU A 166 -5.41 18.99 -7.84
C LEU A 166 -5.94 19.93 -8.93
N ASN A 167 -6.74 20.91 -8.57
CA ASN A 167 -7.23 21.95 -9.49
C ASN A 167 -6.13 22.92 -9.97
N THR A 168 -4.97 22.98 -9.31
CA THR A 168 -3.83 23.80 -9.76
C THR A 168 -2.90 23.06 -10.71
N LEU A 169 -3.09 21.76 -10.89
CA LEU A 169 -2.25 20.99 -11.82
C LEU A 169 -2.48 21.41 -13.25
N THR A 170 -1.49 21.19 -14.11
CA THR A 170 -1.64 21.38 -15.56
C THR A 170 -2.66 20.38 -16.10
N PRO A 171 -3.73 20.83 -16.77
CA PRO A 171 -4.66 19.93 -17.43
C PRO A 171 -3.95 19.06 -18.46
N ILE A 172 -4.13 17.76 -18.40
CA ILE A 172 -3.54 16.80 -19.35
C ILE A 172 -4.69 16.04 -20.00
N HIS A 173 -4.88 16.25 -21.30
CA HIS A 173 -5.89 15.52 -22.07
C HIS A 173 -5.38 14.10 -22.36
N TYR A 174 -5.74 13.15 -21.50
CA TYR A 174 -5.38 11.74 -21.59
C TYR A 174 -6.51 10.86 -21.08
N THR A 175 -6.95 9.93 -21.91
CA THR A 175 -7.96 8.93 -21.54
C THR A 175 -7.24 7.63 -21.14
N PRO A 176 -7.20 7.28 -19.85
CA PRO A 176 -6.67 5.98 -19.41
C PRO A 176 -7.38 4.80 -20.06
N PRO A 177 -6.74 3.63 -20.18
CA PRO A 177 -7.39 2.42 -20.64
C PRO A 177 -8.65 2.09 -19.82
N ARG A 178 -9.58 1.36 -20.44
CA ARG A 178 -10.76 0.87 -19.71
C ARG A 178 -10.40 -0.29 -18.82
N ASN A 179 -11.07 -0.39 -17.68
CA ASN A 179 -10.89 -1.53 -16.78
C ASN A 179 -11.24 -2.85 -17.48
N GLU A 180 -10.36 -3.84 -17.33
CA GLU A 180 -10.44 -5.18 -17.91
C GLU A 180 -10.85 -6.19 -16.84
N MET A 181 -12.04 -6.00 -16.27
CA MET A 181 -12.58 -6.86 -15.22
C MET A 181 -13.37 -8.03 -15.81
N ASN A 182 -13.11 -9.24 -15.29
CA ASN A 182 -13.81 -10.44 -15.69
C ASN A 182 -15.28 -10.43 -15.20
N PHE A 183 -16.19 -11.04 -15.98
CA PHE A 183 -17.57 -11.26 -15.51
C PHE A 183 -17.57 -12.27 -14.34
N PRO A 184 -18.33 -12.04 -13.24
CA PRO A 184 -19.30 -10.95 -13.04
C PRO A 184 -18.72 -9.66 -12.39
N PHE A 185 -17.41 -9.59 -12.11
CA PHE A 185 -16.78 -8.51 -11.36
C PHE A 185 -16.73 -7.18 -12.13
N ASN A 186 -16.96 -7.19 -13.43
CA ASN A 186 -17.19 -5.98 -14.24
C ASN A 186 -18.54 -5.29 -13.95
N GLN A 187 -19.39 -5.87 -13.12
CA GLN A 187 -20.68 -5.30 -12.73
C GLN A 187 -20.53 -4.46 -11.46
N ARG A 188 -20.38 -3.15 -11.61
CA ARG A 188 -20.11 -2.22 -10.50
C ARG A 188 -21.18 -2.22 -9.39
N TRP A 189 -22.42 -2.56 -9.72
CA TRP A 189 -23.47 -2.67 -8.71
C TRP A 189 -23.20 -3.74 -7.64
N LEU A 190 -22.37 -4.74 -7.93
CA LEU A 190 -21.94 -5.74 -6.95
C LEU A 190 -21.16 -5.13 -5.79
N MET A 191 -20.60 -3.92 -5.95
CA MET A 191 -19.89 -3.22 -4.87
C MET A 191 -20.84 -2.81 -3.72
N VAL A 192 -22.16 -2.81 -3.93
CA VAL A 192 -23.14 -2.66 -2.83
C VAL A 192 -22.96 -3.78 -1.80
N PHE A 193 -22.82 -5.01 -2.26
CA PHE A 193 -22.63 -6.16 -1.38
C PHE A 193 -21.24 -6.16 -0.74
N TRP A 194 -20.20 -5.78 -1.50
CA TRP A 194 -18.87 -5.65 -0.93
C TRP A 194 -18.84 -4.61 0.19
N ASN A 195 -19.45 -3.46 -0.03
CA ASN A 195 -19.54 -2.38 0.94
C ASN A 195 -20.29 -2.81 2.21
N LEU A 196 -21.36 -3.59 2.08
CA LEU A 196 -22.13 -4.08 3.22
C LEU A 196 -21.27 -4.84 4.24
N PHE A 197 -20.25 -5.55 3.79
CA PHE A 197 -19.41 -6.40 4.65
C PHE A 197 -18.03 -5.80 4.96
N ASN A 198 -17.53 -4.87 4.14
CA ASN A 198 -16.13 -4.43 4.21
C ASN A 198 -15.98 -2.90 4.31
N PHE A 199 -17.07 -2.14 4.33
CA PHE A 199 -17.02 -0.69 4.38
C PHE A 199 -17.93 -0.13 5.47
N THR A 200 -17.38 0.76 6.28
CA THR A 200 -18.13 1.55 7.25
C THR A 200 -17.76 3.01 7.05
N GLU A 201 -18.72 3.79 6.61
CA GLU A 201 -18.54 5.24 6.45
C GLU A 201 -18.32 5.90 7.82
N GLY A 202 -17.33 6.80 7.90
CA GLY A 202 -17.12 7.58 9.11
C GLY A 202 -15.82 8.38 9.06
N ARG A 203 -15.87 9.63 9.48
CA ARG A 203 -14.68 10.50 9.61
C ARG A 203 -13.87 10.10 10.83
N PHE A 204 -12.58 10.34 10.79
CA PHE A 204 -11.73 10.13 11.96
C PHE A 204 -12.18 11.04 13.11
N VAL A 205 -12.39 10.43 14.27
CA VAL A 205 -12.71 11.14 15.51
C VAL A 205 -11.54 10.97 16.46
N PRO A 206 -10.89 12.08 16.87
CA PRO A 206 -9.79 12.00 17.83
C PRO A 206 -10.24 11.38 19.15
N ASP A 207 -9.46 10.44 19.67
CA ASP A 207 -9.67 9.88 21.02
C ASP A 207 -9.20 10.92 22.06
N PRO A 208 -10.09 11.47 22.89
CA PRO A 208 -9.73 12.47 23.90
C PRO A 208 -8.84 11.92 25.02
N LYS A 209 -8.72 10.59 25.13
CA LYS A 209 -7.84 9.93 26.12
C LYS A 209 -6.39 9.81 25.60
N GLN A 210 -6.18 10.01 24.31
CA GLN A 210 -4.88 9.92 23.66
C GLN A 210 -4.27 11.31 23.47
N ARG A 211 -2.94 11.33 23.32
CA ARG A 211 -2.22 12.58 23.03
C ARG A 211 -2.50 13.04 21.61
N PRO A 212 -2.40 14.34 21.31
CA PRO A 212 -2.58 14.87 19.96
C PRO A 212 -1.68 14.20 18.93
N GLU A 213 -0.44 13.91 19.28
CA GLU A 213 0.54 13.20 18.44
C GLU A 213 0.05 11.78 18.06
N TRP A 214 -0.52 11.04 19.01
CA TRP A 214 -1.11 9.72 18.75
C TRP A 214 -2.31 9.83 17.80
N ASN A 215 -3.22 10.77 18.06
CA ASN A 215 -4.38 11.02 17.21
C ASN A 215 -3.96 11.42 15.78
N ARG A 216 -2.90 12.22 15.64
CA ARG A 216 -2.36 12.56 14.33
C ARG A 216 -1.78 11.35 13.61
N GLY A 217 -1.06 10.48 14.32
CA GLY A 217 -0.54 9.22 13.79
C GLY A 217 -1.65 8.28 13.34
N ALA A 218 -2.69 8.10 14.16
CA ALA A 218 -3.86 7.30 13.84
C ALA A 218 -4.56 7.82 12.57
N TYR A 219 -4.78 9.13 12.48
CA TYR A 219 -5.37 9.78 11.31
C TYR A 219 -4.59 9.54 10.02
N LEU A 220 -3.26 9.63 10.09
CA LEU A 220 -2.40 9.36 8.94
C LEU A 220 -2.41 7.88 8.56
N VAL A 221 -2.18 7.00 9.51
CA VAL A 221 -1.98 5.56 9.25
C VAL A 221 -3.27 4.85 8.82
N GLU A 222 -4.40 5.16 9.49
CA GLU A 222 -5.69 4.52 9.22
C GLU A 222 -6.50 5.21 8.12
N GLY A 223 -6.16 6.43 7.76
CA GLY A 223 -6.88 7.23 6.78
C GLY A 223 -5.99 7.54 5.59
N LEU A 224 -5.30 8.68 5.66
CA LEU A 224 -4.69 9.29 4.49
C LEU A 224 -3.57 8.46 3.87
N ALA A 225 -2.64 7.93 4.68
CA ALA A 225 -1.52 7.10 4.18
C ALA A 225 -1.90 5.62 4.00
N HIS A 226 -3.13 5.23 4.34
CA HIS A 226 -3.74 3.90 4.11
C HIS A 226 -2.77 2.70 4.27
N CYS A 227 -1.92 2.72 5.29
CA CYS A 227 -0.87 1.70 5.50
C CYS A 227 -1.44 0.27 5.57
N GLU A 228 -2.71 0.14 6.01
CA GLU A 228 -3.41 -1.14 6.11
C GLU A 228 -3.60 -1.81 4.76
N GLU A 229 -3.72 -1.05 3.68
CA GLU A 229 -3.95 -1.59 2.34
C GLU A 229 -2.87 -2.59 1.91
N CYS A 230 -1.62 -2.35 2.30
CA CYS A 230 -0.49 -3.24 2.02
C CYS A 230 -0.14 -4.13 3.21
N HIS A 231 -0.27 -3.62 4.45
CA HIS A 231 0.24 -4.30 5.64
C HIS A 231 -0.82 -5.12 6.41
N THR A 232 -2.03 -5.26 5.88
CA THR A 232 -3.10 -6.08 6.50
C THR A 232 -3.57 -7.16 5.52
N PRO A 233 -3.69 -8.43 5.96
CA PRO A 233 -4.19 -9.50 5.09
C PRO A 233 -5.61 -9.24 4.63
N ARG A 234 -5.97 -9.82 3.48
CA ARG A 234 -7.32 -9.76 2.92
C ARG A 234 -8.17 -10.93 3.35
N ASN A 235 -9.47 -10.69 3.54
CA ASN A 235 -10.47 -11.75 3.70
C ASN A 235 -10.86 -12.34 2.33
N ILE A 236 -11.77 -13.33 2.33
CA ILE A 236 -12.21 -14.00 1.10
C ILE A 236 -12.91 -13.06 0.09
N LEU A 237 -13.46 -11.94 0.56
CA LEU A 237 -14.07 -10.89 -0.27
C LEU A 237 -13.08 -9.80 -0.68
N GLN A 238 -11.79 -9.99 -0.38
CA GLN A 238 -10.71 -9.03 -0.62
C GLN A 238 -10.82 -7.71 0.18
N GLY A 239 -11.66 -7.66 1.22
CA GLY A 239 -11.62 -6.62 2.23
C GLY A 239 -10.54 -6.86 3.26
N LEU A 240 -10.16 -5.84 4.02
CA LEU A 240 -9.14 -5.96 5.06
C LEU A 240 -9.60 -6.89 6.20
N LYS A 241 -8.68 -7.73 6.67
CA LYS A 241 -8.93 -8.62 7.83
C LYS A 241 -8.59 -7.88 9.12
N THR A 242 -9.56 -7.18 9.67
CA THR A 242 -9.37 -6.27 10.82
C THR A 242 -8.86 -6.93 12.10
N THR A 243 -8.97 -8.26 12.23
CA THR A 243 -8.40 -9.02 13.35
C THR A 243 -6.88 -9.13 13.30
N ASP A 244 -6.30 -8.99 12.09
CA ASP A 244 -4.88 -9.20 11.84
C ASP A 244 -4.26 -7.90 11.25
N ARG A 245 -4.73 -6.74 11.72
CA ARG A 245 -4.27 -5.43 11.24
C ARG A 245 -2.75 -5.31 11.36
N PHE A 246 -2.14 -4.79 10.31
CA PHE A 246 -0.69 -4.53 10.23
C PHE A 246 0.20 -5.77 10.34
N SER A 247 -0.35 -6.99 10.28
CA SER A 247 0.42 -8.23 10.41
C SER A 247 1.22 -8.61 9.16
N GLY A 248 1.09 -7.85 8.09
CA GLY A 248 1.70 -8.10 6.80
C GLY A 248 0.77 -8.80 5.82
N ALA A 249 1.01 -8.59 4.53
CA ALA A 249 0.26 -9.24 3.44
C ALA A 249 1.12 -9.32 2.17
N THR A 250 0.75 -10.20 1.24
CA THR A 250 1.43 -10.33 -0.05
C THR A 250 0.54 -9.77 -1.15
N GLN A 251 1.10 -8.84 -1.94
CA GLN A 251 0.44 -8.25 -3.10
C GLN A 251 1.43 -8.19 -4.27
N ALA A 252 0.98 -8.59 -5.46
CA ALA A 252 1.79 -8.57 -6.68
C ALA A 252 3.21 -9.16 -6.50
N GLY A 253 3.34 -10.24 -5.71
CA GLY A 253 4.61 -10.92 -5.43
C GLY A 253 5.47 -10.29 -4.33
N TRP A 254 5.13 -9.10 -3.87
CA TRP A 254 5.81 -8.46 -2.75
C TRP A 254 5.09 -8.74 -1.43
N HIS A 255 5.83 -9.15 -0.43
CA HIS A 255 5.33 -9.32 0.92
C HIS A 255 5.60 -8.05 1.74
N ALA A 256 4.54 -7.28 1.99
CA ALA A 256 4.57 -6.19 2.96
C ALA A 256 4.65 -6.78 4.36
N PHE A 257 5.75 -6.52 5.06
CA PHE A 257 6.01 -7.13 6.36
C PHE A 257 5.07 -6.63 7.47
N ASN A 258 4.96 -7.41 8.52
CA ASN A 258 4.34 -7.02 9.78
C ASN A 258 5.00 -5.75 10.34
N ILE A 259 4.19 -4.71 10.58
CA ILE A 259 4.61 -3.42 11.16
C ILE A 259 4.06 -3.18 12.56
N THR A 260 3.49 -4.22 13.21
CA THR A 260 3.13 -4.15 14.62
C THR A 260 4.37 -4.16 15.52
N PRO A 261 4.25 -3.80 16.83
CA PRO A 261 5.38 -3.80 17.75
C PRO A 261 5.80 -5.20 18.21
N ASP A 262 5.48 -6.26 17.47
CA ASP A 262 6.07 -7.58 17.70
C ASP A 262 7.58 -7.55 17.44
N ARG A 263 8.35 -8.21 18.31
CA ARG A 263 9.81 -8.15 18.26
C ARG A 263 10.44 -8.98 17.14
N ASN A 264 9.82 -10.12 16.82
CA ASN A 264 10.38 -11.04 15.84
C ASN A 264 9.85 -10.77 14.44
N SER A 265 8.53 -10.74 14.32
CA SER A 265 7.84 -10.59 13.03
C SER A 265 7.56 -9.14 12.65
N GLY A 266 7.53 -8.23 13.63
CA GLY A 266 7.19 -6.83 13.45
C GLY A 266 8.40 -5.90 13.49
N VAL A 267 8.14 -4.68 13.96
CA VAL A 267 9.14 -3.60 14.08
C VAL A 267 9.48 -3.30 15.56
N GLY A 268 9.13 -4.20 16.47
CA GLY A 268 9.31 -3.99 17.93
C GLY A 268 10.76 -3.84 18.39
N ASN A 269 11.73 -4.33 17.63
CA ASN A 269 13.16 -4.21 17.92
C ASN A 269 13.82 -2.96 17.30
N TRP A 270 13.09 -2.22 16.46
CA TRP A 270 13.61 -1.00 15.85
C TRP A 270 13.44 0.17 16.83
N SER A 271 14.39 1.10 16.88
CA SER A 271 14.18 2.37 17.56
C SER A 271 13.21 3.27 16.79
N ASP A 272 12.68 4.29 17.44
CA ASP A 272 11.81 5.27 16.79
C ASP A 272 12.56 6.03 15.70
N ASP A 273 13.83 6.37 15.93
CA ASP A 273 14.68 7.04 14.96
C ASP A 273 14.98 6.16 13.73
N GLU A 274 15.17 4.84 13.93
CA GLU A 274 15.32 3.90 12.81
C GLU A 274 14.05 3.83 11.95
N LEU A 275 12.86 3.81 12.56
CA LEU A 275 11.59 3.83 11.85
C LEU A 275 11.36 5.15 11.11
N MET A 276 11.58 6.29 11.78
CA MET A 276 11.48 7.61 11.14
C MET A 276 12.46 7.74 9.97
N ARG A 277 13.70 7.29 10.15
CA ARG A 277 14.70 7.29 9.08
C ARG A 277 14.29 6.38 7.92
N TYR A 278 13.78 5.18 8.19
CA TYR A 278 13.29 4.28 7.14
C TYR A 278 12.16 4.91 6.35
N LEU A 279 11.17 5.52 7.00
CA LEU A 279 10.06 6.17 6.35
C LEU A 279 10.49 7.40 5.52
N SER A 280 11.49 8.17 5.99
CA SER A 280 11.94 9.38 5.28
C SER A 280 12.97 9.12 4.18
N THR A 281 13.75 8.05 4.26
CA THR A 281 14.87 7.81 3.34
C THR A 281 14.80 6.46 2.62
N GLY A 282 13.97 5.55 3.11
CA GLY A 282 13.94 4.15 2.69
C GLY A 282 15.10 3.31 3.21
N VAL A 283 15.91 3.83 4.13
CA VAL A 283 17.10 3.14 4.65
C VAL A 283 17.16 3.22 6.17
N ALA A 284 17.17 2.07 6.82
CA ALA A 284 17.56 1.92 8.22
C ALA A 284 18.76 0.96 8.28
N PRO A 285 20.00 1.48 8.51
CA PRO A 285 21.21 0.66 8.52
C PRO A 285 21.13 -0.45 9.56
N GLY A 286 21.49 -1.68 9.16
CA GLY A 286 21.38 -2.84 10.05
C GLY A 286 19.94 -3.32 10.29
N ARG A 287 18.96 -2.80 9.53
CA ARG A 287 17.54 -3.17 9.60
C ARG A 287 16.95 -3.50 8.23
N ALA A 288 16.81 -2.49 7.36
CA ALA A 288 16.15 -2.67 6.07
C ALA A 288 16.50 -1.59 5.05
N ASN A 289 16.24 -1.93 3.79
CA ASN A 289 16.17 -1.00 2.66
C ASN A 289 14.85 -1.19 1.94
N ALA A 290 14.14 -0.12 1.67
CA ALA A 290 12.87 -0.15 0.96
C ALA A 290 13.09 -0.50 -0.52
N ALA A 291 12.30 -1.43 -1.02
CA ALA A 291 12.29 -1.89 -2.41
C ALA A 291 10.86 -2.14 -2.87
N GLY A 292 10.65 -2.29 -4.17
CA GLY A 292 9.33 -2.47 -4.76
C GLY A 292 8.35 -1.39 -4.32
N PRO A 293 7.06 -1.71 -4.08
CA PRO A 293 6.05 -0.73 -3.73
C PRO A 293 6.39 0.13 -2.51
N MET A 294 7.05 -0.44 -1.48
CA MET A 294 7.47 0.38 -0.33
C MET A 294 8.57 1.40 -0.70
N GLY A 295 9.38 1.09 -1.71
CA GLY A 295 10.35 2.04 -2.27
C GLY A 295 9.65 3.23 -2.94
N GLU A 296 8.54 3.00 -3.64
CA GLU A 296 7.69 4.03 -4.24
C GLU A 296 6.98 4.88 -3.18
N VAL A 297 6.39 4.25 -2.16
CA VAL A 297 5.80 4.96 -1.01
C VAL A 297 6.80 5.91 -0.37
N VAL A 298 8.06 5.51 -0.21
CA VAL A 298 9.10 6.43 0.30
C VAL A 298 9.38 7.54 -0.71
N ALA A 299 9.56 7.20 -1.99
CA ALA A 299 9.95 8.17 -3.01
C ALA A 299 8.86 9.22 -3.30
N ASP A 300 7.60 8.82 -3.32
CA ASP A 300 6.50 9.67 -3.76
C ASP A 300 5.68 10.25 -2.59
N SER A 301 5.79 9.67 -1.38
CA SER A 301 4.98 10.06 -0.22
C SER A 301 5.84 10.37 1.02
N THR A 302 6.31 9.37 1.74
CA THR A 302 6.74 9.54 3.13
C THR A 302 8.00 10.39 3.32
N GLN A 303 8.88 10.52 2.32
CA GLN A 303 10.01 11.44 2.38
C GLN A 303 9.60 12.93 2.49
N TYR A 304 8.38 13.27 2.12
CA TYR A 304 7.84 14.63 2.16
C TYR A 304 7.09 14.96 3.45
N LEU A 305 6.91 13.96 4.32
CA LEU A 305 6.26 14.17 5.61
C LEU A 305 7.18 14.95 6.56
N THR A 306 6.57 15.79 7.38
CA THR A 306 7.31 16.49 8.42
C THR A 306 7.85 15.51 9.46
N PRO A 307 8.95 15.85 10.16
CA PRO A 307 9.44 15.03 11.28
C PRO A 307 8.39 14.76 12.35
N GLU A 308 7.48 15.72 12.58
CA GLU A 308 6.38 15.61 13.54
C GLU A 308 5.34 14.56 13.08
N ASP A 309 4.99 14.54 11.80
CA ASP A 309 4.06 13.55 11.24
C ASP A 309 4.70 12.16 11.18
N LEU A 310 5.97 12.05 10.83
CA LEU A 310 6.71 10.78 10.90
C LEU A 310 6.76 10.22 12.32
N ARG A 311 7.02 11.09 13.31
CA ARG A 311 6.99 10.72 14.72
C ARG A 311 5.60 10.27 15.16
N SER A 312 4.57 10.99 14.73
CA SER A 312 3.18 10.65 15.02
C SER A 312 2.80 9.27 14.48
N ILE A 313 3.21 8.93 13.26
CA ILE A 313 3.05 7.59 12.68
C ILE A 313 3.72 6.53 13.57
N VAL A 314 4.97 6.76 13.97
CA VAL A 314 5.71 5.83 14.84
C VAL A 314 5.03 5.67 16.20
N VAL A 315 4.62 6.76 16.84
CA VAL A 315 3.89 6.73 18.12
C VAL A 315 2.62 5.90 18.02
N TYR A 316 1.86 6.06 16.94
CA TYR A 316 0.66 5.27 16.70
C TYR A 316 0.99 3.78 16.50
N LEU A 317 1.92 3.45 15.61
CA LEU A 317 2.31 2.05 15.34
C LEU A 317 2.87 1.33 16.58
N ARG A 318 3.53 2.06 17.51
CA ARG A 318 3.96 1.50 18.80
C ARG A 318 2.81 1.12 19.72
N SER A 319 1.64 1.71 19.53
CA SER A 319 0.47 1.50 20.38
C SER A 319 -0.48 0.41 19.87
N VAL A 320 -0.34 -0.03 18.62
CA VAL A 320 -1.20 -1.10 18.09
C VAL A 320 -0.89 -2.44 18.76
N ALA A 321 -1.87 -3.34 18.80
CA ALA A 321 -1.66 -4.64 19.36
C ALA A 321 -0.60 -5.43 18.57
N PRO A 322 0.39 -6.04 19.22
CA PRO A 322 1.37 -6.86 18.52
C PRO A 322 0.72 -8.11 17.96
N VAL A 323 0.97 -8.38 16.69
CA VAL A 323 0.55 -9.65 16.06
C VAL A 323 1.78 -10.53 15.91
N ILE A 324 1.77 -11.67 16.59
CA ILE A 324 2.85 -12.65 16.56
C ILE A 324 2.77 -13.39 15.23
N GLY A 325 3.78 -13.22 14.38
CA GLY A 325 3.94 -13.96 13.12
C GLY A 325 4.66 -15.29 13.32
N GLY A 326 5.00 -15.95 12.20
CA GLY A 326 5.74 -17.21 12.19
C GLY A 326 7.23 -17.11 12.47
N GLU A 327 7.77 -15.90 12.67
CA GLU A 327 9.20 -15.69 12.88
C GLU A 327 9.60 -16.07 14.32
N THR A 328 10.51 -17.02 14.44
CA THR A 328 11.04 -17.48 15.75
C THR A 328 12.20 -16.61 16.24
N HIS A 329 12.75 -15.76 15.40
CA HIS A 329 13.90 -14.90 15.65
C HIS A 329 13.73 -13.58 14.88
N PRO A 330 14.20 -12.44 15.41
CA PRO A 330 14.11 -11.17 14.71
C PRO A 330 14.75 -11.24 13.31
N ARG A 331 14.00 -10.80 12.30
CA ARG A 331 14.47 -10.87 10.89
C ARG A 331 15.77 -10.12 10.64
N ASP A 332 16.01 -9.05 11.38
CA ASP A 332 17.18 -8.20 11.29
C ASP A 332 18.35 -8.64 12.18
N GLN A 333 18.33 -9.85 12.72
CA GLN A 333 19.40 -10.40 13.57
C GLN A 333 20.03 -11.67 12.99
N TRP A 334 19.74 -11.97 11.73
CA TRP A 334 20.31 -13.11 11.03
C TRP A 334 21.61 -12.77 10.30
N GLY A 335 22.40 -13.82 10.07
CA GLY A 335 23.53 -13.80 9.17
C GLY A 335 24.87 -13.43 9.83
N LYS A 336 25.91 -13.71 9.10
CA LYS A 336 27.30 -13.38 9.45
C LYS A 336 28.11 -13.14 8.18
N PRO A 337 29.20 -12.36 8.24
CA PRO A 337 30.08 -12.19 7.10
C PRO A 337 30.61 -13.53 6.60
N ALA A 338 30.76 -13.67 5.28
CA ALA A 338 31.52 -14.79 4.73
C ALA A 338 32.98 -14.61 5.15
N SER A 339 33.61 -15.69 5.61
CA SER A 339 34.96 -15.66 6.17
C SER A 339 36.04 -16.08 5.17
N ASP A 340 35.67 -16.77 4.09
CA ASP A 340 36.62 -17.28 3.12
C ASP A 340 36.01 -17.37 1.71
N VAL A 341 36.73 -16.86 0.72
CA VAL A 341 36.41 -16.97 -0.72
C VAL A 341 37.43 -17.79 -1.48
N THR A 342 38.49 -18.29 -0.82
CA THR A 342 39.54 -19.02 -1.50
C THR A 342 39.04 -20.32 -2.12
N ALA A 343 37.99 -20.92 -1.51
CA ALA A 343 37.33 -22.11 -2.05
C ALA A 343 36.70 -21.92 -3.45
N TRP A 344 36.44 -20.66 -3.84
CA TRP A 344 35.82 -20.35 -5.15
C TRP A 344 36.81 -19.80 -6.17
N ARG A 345 38.00 -19.43 -5.75
CA ARG A 345 39.05 -18.91 -6.64
C ARG A 345 39.59 -20.04 -7.52
N GLY A 346 39.54 -19.86 -8.83
CA GLY A 346 40.04 -20.79 -9.79
C GLY A 346 39.21 -22.07 -9.98
N THR A 347 38.05 -22.17 -9.35
CA THR A 347 37.13 -23.30 -9.54
C THR A 347 36.31 -23.08 -10.81
N ALA A 348 36.34 -24.06 -11.73
CA ALA A 348 35.46 -24.03 -12.90
C ALA A 348 33.99 -24.08 -12.47
N MET A 349 33.14 -23.29 -13.12
CA MET A 349 31.71 -23.37 -12.94
C MET A 349 31.19 -24.73 -13.42
N THR A 350 30.80 -25.58 -12.50
CA THR A 350 30.15 -26.85 -12.80
C THR A 350 28.70 -26.78 -12.38
N GLY A 351 27.81 -26.49 -13.33
CA GLY A 351 26.39 -26.28 -13.04
C GLY A 351 26.07 -24.93 -12.38
N VAL A 352 24.88 -24.81 -11.81
CA VAL A 352 24.40 -23.59 -11.16
C VAL A 352 24.89 -23.54 -9.72
N ASN A 353 25.81 -22.63 -9.44
CA ASN A 353 26.40 -22.41 -8.11
C ASN A 353 26.09 -21.00 -7.59
N GLY A 354 25.19 -20.89 -6.60
CA GLY A 354 24.76 -19.60 -6.06
C GLY A 354 25.87 -18.75 -5.48
N ALA A 355 26.91 -19.35 -4.85
CA ALA A 355 28.03 -18.61 -4.29
C ALA A 355 28.91 -17.98 -5.39
N GLN A 356 29.22 -18.73 -6.45
CA GLN A 356 29.98 -18.22 -7.58
C GLN A 356 29.20 -17.14 -8.35
N LEU A 357 27.90 -17.36 -8.56
CA LEU A 357 27.01 -16.37 -9.18
C LEU A 357 26.93 -15.09 -8.35
N PHE A 358 26.85 -15.20 -7.02
CA PHE A 358 26.87 -14.05 -6.12
C PHE A 358 28.18 -13.25 -6.25
N VAL A 359 29.32 -13.93 -6.25
CA VAL A 359 30.62 -13.26 -6.42
C VAL A 359 30.72 -12.57 -7.77
N ALA A 360 30.22 -13.20 -8.84
CA ALA A 360 30.29 -12.65 -10.19
C ALA A 360 29.38 -11.45 -10.40
N ASN A 361 28.17 -11.44 -9.82
CA ASN A 361 27.14 -10.45 -10.14
C ASN A 361 26.86 -9.44 -9.02
N CYS A 362 27.10 -9.78 -7.74
CA CYS A 362 26.62 -9.03 -6.59
C CYS A 362 27.74 -8.44 -5.72
N ALA A 363 28.91 -9.14 -5.67
CA ALA A 363 29.98 -8.80 -4.75
C ALA A 363 30.70 -7.47 -5.06
N SER A 364 30.55 -6.93 -6.26
CA SER A 364 31.09 -5.59 -6.60
C SER A 364 30.46 -4.48 -5.75
N CYS A 365 29.19 -4.62 -5.39
CA CYS A 365 28.44 -3.66 -4.57
C CYS A 365 28.30 -4.16 -3.12
N HIS A 366 27.90 -5.43 -2.93
CA HIS A 366 27.63 -5.98 -1.59
C HIS A 366 28.87 -6.54 -0.89
N THR A 367 30.02 -6.50 -1.51
CA THR A 367 31.25 -7.20 -1.15
C THR A 367 31.08 -8.71 -1.09
N TRP A 368 32.15 -9.47 -1.22
CA TRP A 368 32.08 -10.93 -1.11
C TRP A 368 31.69 -11.39 0.31
N SER A 369 31.96 -10.57 1.31
CA SER A 369 31.61 -10.82 2.72
C SER A 369 30.15 -10.49 3.04
N GLY A 370 29.41 -9.87 2.12
CA GLY A 370 28.01 -9.45 2.33
C GLY A 370 27.83 -8.20 3.19
N GLN A 371 28.92 -7.52 3.58
CA GLN A 371 28.88 -6.37 4.48
C GLN A 371 28.51 -5.06 3.79
N GLY A 372 28.50 -5.02 2.45
CA GLY A 372 28.29 -3.80 1.69
C GLY A 372 29.48 -2.83 1.81
N VAL A 373 29.30 -1.61 1.30
CA VAL A 373 30.29 -0.55 1.35
C VAL A 373 29.64 0.73 1.88
N GLY A 374 30.25 1.34 2.90
CA GLY A 374 29.81 2.63 3.42
C GLY A 374 28.48 2.60 4.15
N ALA A 375 28.09 1.51 4.78
CA ALA A 375 26.75 1.18 5.30
C ALA A 375 26.01 2.28 6.07
N SER A 376 26.69 3.36 6.50
CA SER A 376 26.09 4.48 7.22
C SER A 376 25.94 5.76 6.39
N ALA A 377 26.47 5.79 5.17
CA ALA A 377 26.42 6.97 4.31
C ALA A 377 25.20 6.97 3.38
N PRO A 378 24.64 8.12 3.02
CA PRO A 378 23.66 8.21 1.94
C PRO A 378 24.24 7.63 0.63
N GLY A 379 23.49 6.80 -0.08
CA GLY A 379 23.94 6.15 -1.31
C GLY A 379 24.88 4.96 -1.10
N ALA A 380 25.06 4.50 0.14
CA ALA A 380 25.86 3.31 0.45
C ALA A 380 25.26 2.02 -0.14
N TYR A 381 26.12 1.10 -0.52
CA TYR A 381 25.69 -0.25 -0.86
C TYR A 381 25.32 -1.02 0.42
N PRO A 382 24.08 -1.52 0.55
CA PRO A 382 23.61 -2.07 1.82
C PRO A 382 24.30 -3.38 2.20
N SER A 383 24.46 -3.57 3.51
CA SER A 383 24.79 -4.86 4.08
C SER A 383 23.64 -5.85 3.83
N LEU A 384 23.98 -7.07 3.48
CA LEU A 384 23.04 -8.20 3.41
C LEU A 384 22.85 -8.87 4.79
N ILE A 385 23.72 -8.56 5.75
CA ILE A 385 23.71 -9.07 7.11
C ILE A 385 22.85 -8.12 7.94
N HIS A 386 22.10 -8.66 8.88
CA HIS A 386 21.17 -7.87 9.71
C HIS A 386 20.16 -7.09 8.84
N ASN A 387 19.63 -7.73 7.80
CA ASN A 387 18.69 -7.15 6.85
C ASN A 387 17.36 -7.91 6.89
N THR A 388 16.27 -7.20 7.13
CA THR A 388 14.92 -7.76 7.27
C THR A 388 14.50 -8.62 6.08
N THR A 389 14.84 -8.23 4.85
CA THR A 389 14.47 -8.98 3.64
C THR A 389 15.28 -10.28 3.52
N VAL A 390 16.57 -10.22 3.86
CA VAL A 390 17.46 -11.40 3.78
C VAL A 390 17.21 -12.35 4.94
N GLY A 391 16.80 -11.84 6.07
CA GLY A 391 16.52 -12.64 7.28
C GLY A 391 15.06 -13.09 7.44
N ALA A 392 14.18 -12.77 6.49
CA ALA A 392 12.80 -13.23 6.52
C ALA A 392 12.70 -14.76 6.36
N SER A 393 11.63 -15.36 6.88
CA SER A 393 11.33 -16.79 6.71
C SER A 393 10.87 -17.14 5.29
N ASP A 394 10.41 -16.14 4.53
CA ASP A 394 10.06 -16.25 3.11
C ASP A 394 11.07 -15.47 2.26
N ALA A 395 11.71 -16.16 1.32
CA ALA A 395 12.74 -15.60 0.45
C ALA A 395 12.20 -14.89 -0.80
N SER A 396 10.87 -14.80 -0.98
CA SER A 396 10.24 -14.21 -2.18
C SER A 396 10.62 -12.76 -2.39
N ASN A 397 10.62 -11.93 -1.35
CA ASN A 397 11.05 -10.53 -1.46
C ASN A 397 12.51 -10.38 -1.92
N LEU A 398 13.41 -11.27 -1.45
CA LEU A 398 14.79 -11.25 -1.90
C LEU A 398 14.89 -11.61 -3.39
N ALA A 399 14.14 -12.62 -3.83
CA ALA A 399 14.06 -12.99 -5.25
C ALA A 399 13.49 -11.84 -6.09
N MET A 400 12.42 -11.15 -5.60
CA MET A 400 11.85 -9.99 -6.27
C MET A 400 12.86 -8.83 -6.38
N VAL A 401 13.63 -8.56 -5.32
CA VAL A 401 14.70 -7.53 -5.36
C VAL A 401 15.77 -7.89 -6.40
N ILE A 402 16.14 -9.15 -6.53
CA ILE A 402 17.10 -9.58 -7.56
C ILE A 402 16.49 -9.44 -8.96
N LEU A 403 15.25 -9.86 -9.14
CA LEU A 403 14.57 -9.80 -10.43
C LEU A 403 14.36 -8.36 -10.93
N HIS A 404 13.83 -7.50 -10.07
CA HIS A 404 13.36 -6.17 -10.46
C HIS A 404 14.30 -5.02 -10.09
N GLY A 405 15.33 -5.31 -9.26
CA GLY A 405 16.25 -4.29 -8.78
C GLY A 405 15.59 -3.32 -7.77
N VAL A 406 16.27 -2.22 -7.53
CA VAL A 406 15.77 -1.11 -6.71
C VAL A 406 16.14 0.19 -7.41
N GLN A 407 15.17 1.02 -7.70
CA GLN A 407 15.40 2.39 -8.13
C GLN A 407 14.57 3.31 -7.26
N ARG A 408 15.22 4.14 -6.47
CA ARG A 408 14.57 5.07 -5.55
C ARG A 408 15.33 6.38 -5.48
N THR A 409 14.64 7.47 -5.79
CA THR A 409 15.14 8.83 -5.65
C THR A 409 14.51 9.48 -4.44
N THR A 410 15.34 9.94 -3.51
CA THR A 410 14.89 10.72 -2.36
C THR A 410 15.63 12.07 -2.31
N GLN A 411 15.15 12.98 -1.46
CA GLN A 411 15.83 14.26 -1.23
C GLN A 411 17.27 14.10 -0.70
N GLN A 412 17.62 12.93 -0.18
CA GLN A 412 18.92 12.66 0.43
C GLN A 412 19.86 11.87 -0.47
N ALA A 413 19.35 10.95 -1.29
CA ALA A 413 20.17 10.10 -2.15
C ALA A 413 19.36 9.41 -3.23
N ASP A 414 20.03 9.11 -4.33
CA ASP A 414 19.58 8.15 -5.34
C ASP A 414 20.11 6.76 -5.00
N VAL A 415 19.22 5.77 -5.02
CA VAL A 415 19.57 4.36 -4.80
C VAL A 415 19.28 3.59 -6.08
N LEU A 416 20.29 2.87 -6.58
CA LEU A 416 20.17 2.01 -7.74
C LEU A 416 20.78 0.64 -7.44
N MET A 417 19.95 -0.40 -7.56
CA MET A 417 20.37 -1.78 -7.77
C MET A 417 19.81 -2.23 -9.12
N PRO A 418 20.62 -2.70 -10.07
CA PRO A 418 20.12 -3.12 -11.37
C PRO A 418 19.17 -4.32 -11.24
N ALA A 419 18.21 -4.41 -12.16
CA ALA A 419 17.34 -5.58 -12.31
C ALA A 419 18.10 -6.68 -13.07
N PHE A 420 18.00 -7.93 -12.60
CA PHE A 420 18.66 -9.07 -13.21
C PHE A 420 17.69 -10.02 -13.95
N ALA A 421 16.41 -9.64 -14.07
CA ALA A 421 15.42 -10.48 -14.73
C ALA A 421 15.75 -10.79 -16.20
N GLY A 422 16.43 -9.88 -16.91
CA GLY A 422 16.82 -10.07 -18.30
C GLY A 422 18.14 -10.86 -18.48
N GLU A 423 18.93 -11.01 -17.42
CA GLU A 423 20.30 -11.55 -17.49
C GLU A 423 20.44 -12.92 -16.81
N LEU A 424 19.66 -13.17 -15.75
CA LEU A 424 19.72 -14.42 -14.97
C LEU A 424 18.48 -15.27 -15.21
N SER A 425 18.70 -16.57 -15.42
CA SER A 425 17.63 -17.56 -15.48
C SER A 425 17.00 -17.82 -14.10
N ASP A 426 15.84 -18.48 -14.06
CA ASP A 426 15.13 -18.75 -12.80
C ASP A 426 15.93 -19.62 -11.84
N ASP A 427 16.65 -20.61 -12.35
CA ASP A 427 17.54 -21.46 -11.56
C ASP A 427 18.74 -20.69 -11.00
N GLN A 428 19.29 -19.73 -11.74
CA GLN A 428 20.36 -18.85 -11.27
C GLN A 428 19.86 -17.89 -10.18
N VAL A 429 18.69 -17.29 -10.36
CA VAL A 429 18.08 -16.42 -9.34
C VAL A 429 17.77 -17.23 -8.08
N ALA A 430 17.18 -18.42 -8.21
CA ALA A 430 16.92 -19.29 -7.06
C ALA A 430 18.22 -19.68 -6.33
N ALA A 431 19.27 -20.02 -7.07
CA ALA A 431 20.57 -20.38 -6.49
C ALA A 431 21.24 -19.22 -5.74
N ILE A 432 21.21 -17.99 -6.30
CA ILE A 432 21.72 -16.79 -5.63
C ILE A 432 20.90 -16.49 -4.38
N THR A 433 19.56 -16.48 -4.50
CA THR A 433 18.64 -16.22 -3.36
C THR A 433 18.92 -17.17 -2.21
N ASN A 434 18.97 -18.48 -2.49
CA ASN A 434 19.23 -19.53 -1.48
C ASN A 434 20.66 -19.47 -0.91
N TYR A 435 21.63 -18.98 -1.66
CA TYR A 435 22.98 -18.72 -1.14
C TYR A 435 22.97 -17.52 -0.18
N VAL A 436 22.34 -16.43 -0.58
CA VAL A 436 22.28 -15.19 0.20
C VAL A 436 21.54 -15.40 1.53
N THR A 437 20.38 -16.07 1.51
CA THR A 437 19.65 -16.38 2.75
C THR A 437 20.47 -17.27 3.68
N ARG A 438 21.07 -18.33 3.16
CA ARG A 438 21.86 -19.27 3.96
C ARG A 438 23.11 -18.64 4.57
N GLN A 439 23.80 -17.77 3.82
CA GLN A 439 25.08 -17.20 4.27
C GLN A 439 24.89 -15.91 5.07
N PHE A 440 24.00 -15.03 4.63
CA PHE A 440 23.89 -13.66 5.15
C PHE A 440 22.57 -13.38 5.85
N GLY A 441 21.64 -14.34 5.88
CA GLY A 441 20.30 -14.19 6.45
C GLY A 441 19.78 -15.43 7.13
N ASN A 442 18.48 -15.70 6.96
CA ASN A 442 17.83 -16.88 7.52
C ASN A 442 18.15 -18.14 6.70
N PRO A 443 18.92 -19.08 7.26
CA PRO A 443 19.36 -20.27 6.53
C PRO A 443 18.23 -21.26 6.20
N GLN A 444 17.06 -21.10 6.80
CA GLN A 444 15.89 -21.93 6.55
C GLN A 444 15.01 -21.40 5.41
N ALA A 445 15.16 -20.12 5.06
CA ALA A 445 14.42 -19.51 3.97
C ALA A 445 14.99 -19.94 2.62
N THR A 446 14.13 -20.52 1.78
CA THR A 446 14.49 -20.96 0.44
C THR A 446 13.42 -20.60 -0.57
N VAL A 447 13.80 -20.53 -1.84
CA VAL A 447 12.88 -20.39 -2.97
C VAL A 447 13.17 -21.44 -4.02
N SER A 448 12.13 -22.02 -4.64
CA SER A 448 12.28 -22.95 -5.74
C SER A 448 12.37 -22.23 -7.09
N VAL A 449 12.85 -22.94 -8.12
CA VAL A 449 12.89 -22.41 -9.50
C VAL A 449 11.49 -22.04 -9.99
N GLU A 450 10.48 -22.88 -9.68
CA GLU A 450 9.09 -22.66 -10.06
C GLU A 450 8.49 -21.44 -9.33
N GLN A 451 8.91 -21.18 -8.08
CA GLN A 451 8.52 -19.96 -7.37
C GLN A 451 9.13 -18.73 -8.03
N VAL A 452 10.42 -18.77 -8.40
CA VAL A 452 11.08 -17.65 -9.11
C VAL A 452 10.39 -17.38 -10.45
N ALA A 453 10.06 -18.43 -11.23
CA ALA A 453 9.33 -18.29 -12.49
C ALA A 453 7.98 -17.58 -12.30
N LYS A 454 7.24 -17.92 -11.24
CA LYS A 454 5.98 -17.24 -10.89
C LYS A 454 6.21 -15.78 -10.50
N LEU A 455 7.24 -15.48 -9.70
CA LEU A 455 7.58 -14.12 -9.30
C LEU A 455 7.99 -13.26 -10.50
N ARG A 456 8.80 -13.81 -11.43
CA ARG A 456 9.18 -13.13 -12.68
C ARG A 456 7.98 -12.79 -13.56
N ALA A 457 6.95 -13.64 -13.58
CA ALA A 457 5.73 -13.42 -14.36
C ALA A 457 4.81 -12.34 -13.76
N GLN A 458 5.06 -11.90 -12.52
CA GLN A 458 4.31 -10.83 -11.91
C GLN A 458 4.87 -9.50 -12.39
N GLN A 459 4.12 -8.81 -13.22
CA GLN A 459 4.47 -7.46 -13.69
C GLN A 459 4.35 -6.47 -12.53
N GLN A 460 5.35 -5.62 -12.41
CA GLN A 460 5.26 -4.43 -11.55
C GLN A 460 4.35 -3.39 -12.17
#